data_fad033f571430c3656d6154fdd1f718b
#
_entry.id   fad033f571430c3656d6154fdd1f718b
#
_cell.length_a   1.000
_cell.length_b   1.000
_cell.length_c   1.000
_cell.angle_alpha   90.00
_cell.angle_beta   90.00
_cell.angle_gamma   90.00
#
_symmetry.space_group_name_H-M   'P 1'
#
loop_
_entity.id
_entity.type
_entity.pdbx_description
1 polymer ?
#
loop_
_entity_poly.entity_id
_entity_poly.type
_entity_poly.pdbx_seq_one_letter_code
_entity_poly.pdbx_strand_id
1 'polypeptide(L)'
;LKSEIIELSKKYKIEITQQLSSDFDVDNYKKEYDKNNIKNNLFFFEDNFLCKKNNFDIAVTRAGASSLAELAHLNIPFISIPFPHATDNHQFLNAKRYYDRNCCWILEEKNFNSGDIYQIINQIMVNKNEYFEKKKNLVKFNENKTWENINQKIIKYFNEN
;
A
#
# COMPACT_ATOMS: atom_id res chain seq x y z
N LEU A 1 -4.20 9.35 -10.02
CA LEU A 1 -2.88 8.84 -9.58
C LEU A 1 -1.75 9.26 -10.53
N LYS A 2 -1.84 8.98 -11.89
CA LYS A 2 -0.76 9.32 -12.83
C LYS A 2 -0.35 10.80 -12.76
N SER A 3 -1.30 11.70 -12.79
CA SER A 3 -1.04 13.15 -12.71
C SER A 3 -0.36 13.56 -11.41
N GLU A 4 -0.73 12.96 -10.30
CA GLU A 4 -0.16 13.25 -8.98
C GLU A 4 1.28 12.73 -8.85
N ILE A 5 1.57 11.56 -9.43
CA ILE A 5 2.95 11.02 -9.51
C ILE A 5 3.84 11.94 -10.37
N ILE A 6 3.32 12.41 -11.50
CA ILE A 6 4.04 13.37 -12.35
C ILE A 6 4.29 14.69 -11.59
N GLU A 7 3.33 15.17 -10.82
CA GLU A 7 3.52 16.40 -10.03
C GLU A 7 4.57 16.21 -8.93
N LEU A 8 4.54 15.06 -8.24
CA LEU A 8 5.56 14.70 -7.24
C LEU A 8 6.96 14.59 -7.85
N SER A 9 7.08 14.09 -9.09
CA SER A 9 8.38 13.92 -9.75
C SER A 9 9.11 15.24 -10.06
N LYS A 10 8.37 16.35 -10.13
CA LYS A 10 8.97 17.68 -10.27
C LYS A 10 9.78 18.10 -9.03
N LYS A 11 9.48 17.50 -7.88
CA LYS A 11 10.08 17.84 -6.59
C LYS A 11 10.97 16.73 -6.02
N TYR A 12 10.65 15.47 -6.33
CA TYR A 12 11.31 14.30 -5.77
C TYR A 12 11.75 13.34 -6.87
N LYS A 13 12.89 12.66 -6.67
CA LYS A 13 13.28 11.53 -7.52
C LYS A 13 12.40 10.33 -7.21
N ILE A 14 11.59 9.92 -8.18
CA ILE A 14 10.61 8.82 -8.05
C ILE A 14 10.99 7.67 -8.98
N GLU A 15 10.88 6.46 -8.46
CA GLU A 15 10.80 5.22 -9.23
C GLU A 15 9.43 4.60 -8.97
N ILE A 16 8.69 4.25 -10.02
CA ILE A 16 7.38 3.65 -9.91
C ILE A 16 7.37 2.23 -10.49
N THR A 17 6.72 1.32 -9.79
CA THR A 17 6.34 0.02 -10.32
C THR A 17 4.82 -0.08 -10.21
N GLN A 18 4.16 -0.26 -11.35
CA GLN A 18 2.71 -0.15 -11.42
C GLN A 18 2.08 -1.27 -12.22
N GLN A 19 1.12 -1.95 -11.60
CA GLN A 19 0.22 -2.84 -12.31
C GLN A 19 -0.85 -2.01 -13.03
N LEU A 20 -1.07 -2.32 -14.29
CA LEU A 20 -2.12 -1.74 -15.12
C LEU A 20 -3.14 -2.82 -15.50
N SER A 21 -4.39 -2.43 -15.67
CA SER A 21 -5.39 -3.27 -16.33
C SER A 21 -5.13 -3.30 -17.84
N SER A 22 -5.55 -4.38 -18.52
CA SER A 22 -5.44 -4.54 -19.97
C SER A 22 -6.09 -3.43 -20.80
N ASP A 23 -7.01 -2.68 -20.20
CA ASP A 23 -7.73 -1.57 -20.83
C ASP A 23 -6.89 -0.29 -20.92
N PHE A 24 -5.74 -0.25 -20.22
CA PHE A 24 -4.87 0.92 -20.24
C PHE A 24 -3.82 0.85 -21.34
N ASP A 25 -3.59 1.98 -21.99
CA ASP A 25 -2.51 2.17 -22.97
C ASP A 25 -1.17 2.29 -22.24
N VAL A 26 -0.47 1.16 -22.11
CA VAL A 26 0.83 1.05 -21.44
C VAL A 26 1.87 1.95 -22.08
N ASP A 27 1.86 2.04 -23.42
CA ASP A 27 2.84 2.84 -24.15
C ASP A 27 2.67 4.33 -23.86
N ASN A 28 1.42 4.78 -23.75
CA ASN A 28 1.12 6.15 -23.34
C ASN A 28 1.55 6.43 -21.89
N TYR A 29 1.28 5.49 -20.96
CA TYR A 29 1.76 5.64 -19.58
C TYR A 29 3.28 5.71 -19.51
N LYS A 30 3.97 4.82 -20.22
CA LYS A 30 5.43 4.80 -20.28
C LYS A 30 6.00 6.09 -20.85
N LYS A 31 5.49 6.57 -21.99
CA LYS A 31 5.91 7.84 -22.60
C LYS A 31 5.76 9.02 -21.66
N GLU A 32 4.64 9.09 -20.94
CA GLU A 32 4.40 10.17 -19.97
C GLU A 32 5.38 10.12 -18.79
N TYR A 33 5.67 8.93 -18.26
CA TYR A 33 6.64 8.76 -17.19
C TYR A 33 8.07 9.07 -17.66
N ASP A 34 8.48 8.57 -18.83
CA ASP A 34 9.80 8.80 -19.40
C ASP A 34 10.02 10.30 -19.67
N LYS A 35 9.01 11.01 -20.23
CA LYS A 35 9.02 12.46 -20.46
C LYS A 35 9.26 13.26 -19.18
N ASN A 36 8.81 12.76 -18.03
CA ASN A 36 8.97 13.38 -16.72
C ASN A 36 10.15 12.81 -15.91
N ASN A 37 11.06 12.06 -16.56
CA ASN A 37 12.24 11.42 -15.94
C ASN A 37 11.87 10.48 -14.77
N ILE A 38 10.70 9.85 -14.82
CA ILE A 38 10.26 8.88 -13.82
C ILE A 38 10.68 7.50 -14.28
N LYS A 39 11.61 6.88 -13.55
CA LYS A 39 11.96 5.48 -13.78
C LYS A 39 10.75 4.61 -13.49
N ASN A 40 10.31 3.81 -14.48
CA ASN A 40 9.06 3.08 -14.39
C ASN A 40 9.21 1.61 -14.79
N ASN A 41 8.41 0.76 -14.14
CA ASN A 41 8.18 -0.63 -14.48
C ASN A 41 6.67 -0.87 -14.51
N LEU A 42 6.12 -1.05 -15.70
CA LEU A 42 4.69 -1.23 -15.93
C LEU A 42 4.41 -2.68 -16.33
N PHE A 43 3.39 -3.31 -15.75
CA PHE A 43 3.05 -4.70 -16.01
C PHE A 43 1.55 -4.93 -15.88
N PHE A 44 1.02 -5.97 -16.52
CA PHE A 44 -0.39 -6.38 -16.37
C PHE A 44 -0.57 -7.38 -15.24
N PHE A 45 0.28 -8.39 -15.20
CA PHE A 45 0.27 -9.41 -14.18
C PHE A 45 1.69 -9.94 -13.96
N GLU A 46 2.06 -10.14 -12.72
CA GLU A 46 3.33 -10.76 -12.34
C GLU A 46 3.18 -11.56 -11.04
N ASP A 47 3.44 -12.86 -11.13
CA ASP A 47 3.44 -13.75 -9.97
C ASP A 47 4.52 -13.37 -8.97
N ASN A 48 4.15 -13.34 -7.70
CA ASN A 48 5.07 -13.04 -6.59
C ASN A 48 5.83 -11.71 -6.74
N PHE A 49 5.18 -10.74 -7.38
CA PHE A 49 5.74 -9.43 -7.68
C PHE A 49 6.41 -8.76 -6.47
N LEU A 50 5.73 -8.74 -5.32
CA LEU A 50 6.27 -8.11 -4.10
C LEU A 50 7.48 -8.86 -3.54
N CYS A 51 7.54 -10.18 -3.69
CA CYS A 51 8.68 -10.97 -3.23
C CYS A 51 9.93 -10.78 -4.08
N LYS A 52 9.76 -10.46 -5.37
CA LYS A 52 10.88 -10.26 -6.31
C LYS A 52 11.56 -8.91 -6.17
N LYS A 53 10.88 -7.91 -5.63
CA LYS A 53 11.37 -6.53 -5.50
C LYS A 53 11.17 -6.03 -4.07
N ASN A 54 12.17 -6.25 -3.22
CA ASN A 54 12.11 -5.93 -1.78
C ASN A 54 12.37 -4.45 -1.42
N ASN A 55 12.41 -3.52 -2.39
CA ASN A 55 12.88 -2.15 -2.17
C ASN A 55 11.80 -1.10 -2.46
N PHE A 56 10.56 -1.36 -2.05
CA PHE A 56 9.52 -0.33 -2.11
C PHE A 56 9.47 0.46 -0.80
N ASP A 57 9.44 1.78 -0.93
CA ASP A 57 9.27 2.66 0.24
C ASP A 57 7.80 2.69 0.66
N ILE A 58 6.87 2.82 -0.28
CA ILE A 58 5.44 2.95 -0.03
C ILE A 58 4.64 2.30 -1.17
N ALA A 59 3.47 1.78 -0.85
CA ALA A 59 2.52 1.28 -1.84
C ALA A 59 1.22 2.07 -1.84
N VAL A 60 0.58 2.18 -3.01
CA VAL A 60 -0.80 2.66 -3.17
C VAL A 60 -1.60 1.52 -3.76
N THR A 61 -2.67 1.09 -3.09
CA THR A 61 -3.38 -0.13 -3.48
C THR A 61 -4.86 -0.11 -3.11
N ARG A 62 -5.65 -0.92 -3.79
CA ARG A 62 -6.97 -1.33 -3.31
C ARG A 62 -6.84 -2.20 -2.07
N ALA A 63 -7.89 -2.31 -1.26
CA ALA A 63 -7.85 -3.00 0.02
C ALA A 63 -8.21 -4.50 -0.09
N GLY A 64 -7.65 -5.19 -1.07
CA GLY A 64 -7.72 -6.66 -1.15
C GLY A 64 -6.98 -7.31 0.03
N ALA A 65 -7.59 -8.33 0.65
CA ALA A 65 -7.04 -8.95 1.86
C ALA A 65 -5.61 -9.49 1.64
N SER A 66 -5.37 -10.20 0.52
CA SER A 66 -4.06 -10.76 0.18
C SER A 66 -3.01 -9.68 -0.03
N SER A 67 -3.34 -8.65 -0.83
CA SER A 67 -2.40 -7.56 -1.12
C SER A 67 -1.99 -6.79 0.14
N LEU A 68 -2.95 -6.49 1.03
CA LEU A 68 -2.63 -5.83 2.30
C LEU A 68 -1.80 -6.73 3.23
N ALA A 69 -2.08 -8.05 3.23
CA ALA A 69 -1.32 -9.01 4.04
C ALA A 69 0.13 -9.14 3.55
N GLU A 70 0.35 -9.16 2.23
CA GLU A 70 1.69 -9.20 1.64
C GLU A 70 2.49 -7.93 1.93
N LEU A 71 1.90 -6.75 1.72
CA LEU A 71 2.54 -5.46 2.03
C LEU A 71 2.90 -5.37 3.52
N ALA A 72 1.98 -5.80 4.39
CA ALA A 72 2.22 -5.83 5.82
C ALA A 72 3.37 -6.79 6.17
N HIS A 73 3.38 -8.01 5.59
CA HIS A 73 4.44 -9.00 5.81
C HIS A 73 5.82 -8.46 5.42
N LEU A 74 5.90 -7.70 4.33
CA LEU A 74 7.12 -7.05 3.85
C LEU A 74 7.46 -5.75 4.59
N ASN A 75 6.68 -5.35 5.58
CA ASN A 75 6.82 -4.10 6.32
C ASN A 75 6.83 -2.85 5.42
N ILE A 76 6.05 -2.88 4.34
CA ILE A 76 5.89 -1.76 3.42
C ILE A 76 4.64 -0.96 3.85
N PRO A 77 4.79 0.29 4.32
CA PRO A 77 3.65 1.16 4.59
C PRO A 77 2.84 1.41 3.31
N PHE A 78 1.52 1.55 3.45
CA PHE A 78 0.68 1.68 2.27
C PHE A 78 -0.46 2.69 2.45
N ILE A 79 -0.82 3.32 1.34
CA ILE A 79 -2.04 4.10 1.19
C ILE A 79 -3.09 3.17 0.60
N SER A 80 -4.11 2.85 1.37
CA SER A 80 -5.20 1.97 0.96
C SER A 80 -6.38 2.78 0.45
N ILE A 81 -6.87 2.41 -0.74
CA ILE A 81 -8.05 3.02 -1.37
C ILE A 81 -9.12 1.92 -1.52
N PRO A 82 -9.96 1.69 -0.51
CA PRO A 82 -10.98 0.65 -0.56
C PRO A 82 -11.95 0.88 -1.72
N PHE A 83 -12.32 -0.21 -2.41
CA PHE A 83 -13.34 -0.14 -3.46
C PHE A 83 -14.72 0.08 -2.83
N PRO A 84 -15.44 1.17 -3.19
CA PRO A 84 -16.67 1.57 -2.49
C PRO A 84 -17.84 0.61 -2.67
N HIS A 85 -17.85 -0.16 -3.77
CA HIS A 85 -18.92 -1.13 -4.07
C HIS A 85 -18.52 -2.57 -3.72
N ALA A 86 -17.54 -2.75 -2.84
CA ALA A 86 -17.18 -4.07 -2.34
C ALA A 86 -18.31 -4.63 -1.47
N THR A 87 -18.70 -5.89 -1.73
CA THR A 87 -19.76 -6.58 -0.95
C THR A 87 -19.47 -6.45 0.54
N ASP A 88 -20.51 -6.15 1.34
CA ASP A 88 -20.41 -5.97 2.79
C ASP A 88 -19.29 -5.02 3.25
N ASN A 89 -18.90 -4.09 2.38
CA ASN A 89 -17.82 -3.14 2.66
C ASN A 89 -16.49 -3.81 3.10
N HIS A 90 -16.26 -5.06 2.68
CA HIS A 90 -15.14 -5.87 3.15
C HIS A 90 -13.77 -5.21 2.91
N GLN A 91 -13.61 -4.46 1.80
CA GLN A 91 -12.34 -3.78 1.54
C GLN A 91 -12.05 -2.69 2.57
N PHE A 92 -13.05 -1.90 2.94
CA PHE A 92 -12.87 -0.92 4.02
C PHE A 92 -12.50 -1.58 5.35
N LEU A 93 -13.17 -2.68 5.71
CA LEU A 93 -12.86 -3.42 6.93
C LEU A 93 -11.44 -4.02 6.91
N ASN A 94 -10.99 -4.52 5.76
CA ASN A 94 -9.61 -4.98 5.58
C ASN A 94 -8.61 -3.85 5.85
N ALA A 95 -8.81 -2.68 5.24
CA ALA A 95 -7.93 -1.52 5.44
C ALA A 95 -7.97 -1.01 6.88
N LYS A 96 -9.19 -0.93 7.47
CA LYS A 96 -9.41 -0.47 8.83
C LYS A 96 -8.62 -1.27 9.86
N ARG A 97 -8.47 -2.57 9.68
CA ARG A 97 -7.67 -3.46 10.55
C ARG A 97 -6.21 -2.97 10.71
N TYR A 98 -5.61 -2.44 9.65
CA TYR A 98 -4.25 -1.91 9.65
C TYR A 98 -4.23 -0.44 10.10
N TYR A 99 -5.24 0.32 9.71
CA TYR A 99 -5.38 1.72 10.09
C TYR A 99 -5.52 1.91 11.61
N ASP A 100 -6.37 1.13 12.27
CA ASP A 100 -6.58 1.17 13.73
C ASP A 100 -5.29 0.82 14.53
N ARG A 101 -4.29 0.26 13.86
CA ARG A 101 -2.96 -0.05 14.41
C ARG A 101 -1.88 0.92 13.94
N ASN A 102 -2.30 2.01 13.31
CA ASN A 102 -1.41 3.01 12.74
C ASN A 102 -0.35 2.40 11.79
N CYS A 103 -0.77 1.46 10.92
CA CYS A 103 0.11 0.77 9.95
C CYS A 103 -0.02 1.32 8.52
N CYS A 104 -1.08 2.06 8.21
CA CYS A 104 -1.36 2.55 6.86
C CYS A 104 -2.11 3.88 6.88
N TRP A 105 -2.35 4.42 5.71
CA TRP A 105 -3.31 5.50 5.44
C TRP A 105 -4.52 4.93 4.71
N ILE A 106 -5.70 5.49 4.94
CA ILE A 106 -6.92 5.17 4.18
C ILE A 106 -7.40 6.42 3.47
N LEU A 107 -7.67 6.29 2.17
CA LEU A 107 -8.39 7.25 1.36
C LEU A 107 -9.68 6.60 0.86
N GLU A 108 -10.82 7.07 1.34
CA GLU A 108 -12.11 6.57 0.84
C GLU A 108 -12.44 7.25 -0.49
N GLU A 109 -12.73 6.44 -1.52
CA GLU A 109 -12.97 6.92 -2.89
C GLU A 109 -14.10 7.97 -2.98
N LYS A 110 -15.13 7.86 -2.14
CA LYS A 110 -16.22 8.86 -2.06
C LYS A 110 -15.76 10.25 -1.62
N ASN A 111 -14.65 10.32 -0.88
CA ASN A 111 -14.06 11.55 -0.37
C ASN A 111 -12.77 11.92 -1.11
N PHE A 112 -12.41 11.14 -2.14
CA PHE A 112 -11.16 11.27 -2.85
C PHE A 112 -11.19 12.49 -3.79
N ASN A 113 -10.32 13.44 -3.53
CA ASN A 113 -10.10 14.59 -4.38
C ASN A 113 -8.79 14.45 -5.16
N SER A 114 -8.73 15.11 -6.32
CA SER A 114 -7.47 15.22 -7.04
C SER A 114 -6.44 15.93 -6.14
N GLY A 115 -5.32 15.26 -5.91
CA GLY A 115 -4.23 15.78 -5.07
C GLY A 115 -4.10 15.14 -3.68
N ASP A 116 -5.04 14.30 -3.23
CA ASP A 116 -4.97 13.70 -1.89
C ASP A 116 -3.77 12.77 -1.73
N ILE A 117 -3.44 11.97 -2.74
CA ILE A 117 -2.24 11.11 -2.73
C ILE A 117 -0.98 11.98 -2.77
N TYR A 118 -0.97 13.03 -3.58
CA TYR A 118 0.11 14.01 -3.61
C TYR A 118 0.35 14.59 -2.21
N GLN A 119 -0.70 15.02 -1.51
CA GLN A 119 -0.58 15.61 -0.18
C GLN A 119 0.01 14.63 0.82
N ILE A 120 -0.49 13.39 0.88
CA ILE A 120 0.02 12.36 1.79
C ILE A 120 1.50 12.08 1.50
N ILE A 121 1.86 11.81 0.25
CA ILE A 121 3.24 11.51 -0.11
C ILE A 121 4.14 12.72 0.15
N ASN A 122 3.70 13.94 -0.18
CA ASN A 122 4.47 15.15 0.11
C ASN A 122 4.67 15.35 1.63
N GLN A 123 3.66 15.10 2.46
CA GLN A 123 3.80 15.15 3.91
C GLN A 123 4.83 14.13 4.42
N ILE A 124 4.79 12.90 3.90
CA ILE A 124 5.78 11.84 4.21
C ILE A 124 7.20 12.31 3.85
N MET A 125 7.37 12.94 2.69
CA MET A 125 8.69 13.41 2.24
C MET A 125 9.22 14.57 3.07
N VAL A 126 8.34 15.45 3.55
CA VAL A 126 8.70 16.61 4.41
C VAL A 126 8.94 16.17 5.85
N ASN A 127 8.10 15.29 6.39
CA ASN A 127 8.21 14.77 7.74
C ASN A 127 8.07 13.25 7.76
N LYS A 128 9.20 12.58 7.88
CA LYS A 128 9.28 11.11 7.85
C LYS A 128 8.83 10.42 9.14
N ASN A 129 8.53 11.16 10.20
CA ASN A 129 8.22 10.56 11.51
C ASN A 129 7.00 9.64 11.43
N GLU A 130 5.92 10.10 10.82
CA GLU A 130 4.70 9.28 10.65
C GLU A 130 4.95 8.03 9.82
N TYR A 131 5.73 8.16 8.74
CA TYR A 131 6.14 7.01 7.91
C TYR A 131 6.91 5.96 8.72
N PHE A 132 7.93 6.38 9.48
CA PHE A 132 8.72 5.45 10.28
C PHE A 132 7.91 4.83 11.41
N GLU A 133 6.95 5.57 11.98
CA GLU A 133 6.04 5.04 12.98
C GLU A 133 5.15 3.93 12.39
N LYS A 134 4.55 4.16 11.22
CA LYS A 134 3.76 3.13 10.52
C LYS A 134 4.60 1.89 10.17
N LYS A 135 5.81 2.08 9.69
CA LYS A 135 6.74 0.97 9.41
C LYS A 135 7.09 0.18 10.67
N LYS A 136 7.36 0.84 11.79
CA LYS A 136 7.60 0.20 13.09
C LYS A 136 6.38 -0.58 13.57
N ASN A 137 5.19 -0.03 13.37
CA ASN A 137 3.94 -0.70 13.76
C ASN A 137 3.66 -1.93 12.90
N LEU A 138 4.02 -1.93 11.60
CA LEU A 138 3.95 -3.12 10.75
C LEU A 138 4.88 -4.25 11.26
N VAL A 139 6.12 -3.91 11.64
CA VAL A 139 7.04 -4.88 12.24
C VAL A 139 6.42 -5.51 13.49
N LYS A 140 5.92 -4.70 14.43
CA LYS A 140 5.25 -5.20 15.64
C LYS A 140 4.00 -6.03 15.32
N PHE A 141 3.24 -5.65 14.29
CA PHE A 141 2.07 -6.41 13.85
C PHE A 141 2.44 -7.81 13.35
N ASN A 142 3.59 -7.94 12.68
CA ASN A 142 4.11 -9.22 12.19
C ASN A 142 4.68 -10.09 13.32
N GLU A 143 5.43 -9.49 14.27
CA GLU A 143 5.96 -10.20 15.44
C GLU A 143 4.84 -10.89 16.25
N ASN A 144 3.67 -10.24 16.34
CA ASN A 144 2.49 -10.81 17.01
C ASN A 144 1.80 -11.95 16.23
N LYS A 145 2.22 -12.23 15.00
CA LYS A 145 1.66 -13.28 14.12
C LYS A 145 2.56 -14.50 13.94
N THR A 146 3.58 -14.66 14.76
CA THR A 146 4.42 -15.85 14.72
C THR A 146 3.60 -17.10 15.06
N TRP A 147 3.98 -18.27 14.50
CA TRP A 147 3.33 -19.53 14.81
C TRP A 147 3.30 -19.84 16.31
N GLU A 148 4.35 -19.44 17.03
CA GLU A 148 4.43 -19.59 18.48
C GLU A 148 3.34 -18.79 19.20
N ASN A 149 3.14 -17.52 18.84
CA ASN A 149 2.08 -16.69 19.40
C ASN A 149 0.68 -17.17 19.02
N ILE A 150 0.50 -17.72 17.83
CA ILE A 150 -0.77 -18.32 17.38
C ILE A 150 -1.06 -19.57 18.19
N ASN A 151 -0.08 -20.49 18.33
CA ASN A 151 -0.22 -21.71 19.09
C ASN A 151 -0.52 -21.44 20.56
N GLN A 152 0.16 -20.50 21.19
CA GLN A 152 -0.14 -20.11 22.58
C GLN A 152 -1.58 -19.61 22.75
N LYS A 153 -2.10 -18.82 21.80
CA LYS A 153 -3.50 -18.36 21.84
C LYS A 153 -4.49 -19.52 21.68
N ILE A 154 -4.19 -20.46 20.80
CA ILE A 154 -5.00 -21.67 20.59
C ILE A 154 -5.02 -22.52 21.87
N ILE A 155 -3.87 -22.81 22.45
CA ILE A 155 -3.74 -23.57 23.68
C ILE A 155 -4.50 -22.91 24.84
N LYS A 156 -4.34 -21.58 24.96
CA LYS A 156 -5.07 -20.82 25.98
C LYS A 156 -6.57 -20.95 25.81
N TYR A 157 -7.09 -20.81 24.58
CA TYR A 157 -8.52 -20.94 24.28
C TYR A 157 -9.07 -22.33 24.68
N PHE A 158 -8.32 -23.41 24.41
CA PHE A 158 -8.73 -24.78 24.78
C PHE A 158 -8.66 -25.06 26.28
N ASN A 159 -7.79 -24.34 27.01
CA ASN A 159 -7.66 -24.53 28.47
C ASN A 159 -8.67 -23.71 29.29
N GLU A 160 -9.27 -22.66 28.67
CA GLU A 160 -10.25 -21.76 29.32
C GLU A 160 -11.73 -22.17 29.04
N ASN A 161 -11.96 -23.17 28.17
CA ASN A 161 -13.27 -23.72 27.84
C ASN A 161 -13.33 -25.24 28.08
#